data_b1ccca8ed399c14cc07379f138722b18
#
_entry.id   b1ccca8ed399c14cc07379f138722b18
#
_cell.length_a   1.000
_cell.length_b   1.000
_cell.length_c   1.000
_cell.angle_alpha   90.00
_cell.angle_beta   90.00
_cell.angle_gamma   90.00
#
_symmetry.space_group_name_H-M   'P 1'
#
loop_
_entity.id
_entity.type
_entity.pdbx_description
1 polymer ?
#
loop_
_entity_poly.entity_id
_entity_poly.type
_entity_poly.pdbx_seq_one_letter_code
_entity_poly.pdbx_strand_id
1 'polypeptide(L)'
;KTYRFCSPNGGRVPVGLDAIPCLKSITLNPAQIDAGKGLGMRATCEIRLQDFPHDDIRIDPYVNDRTYIPINQGTYFGKLKARNPFYNGRAIRIYSGYLNDDGSFSYAKFERRSFVIEGWDGIDPTGITKIVGKDVLKLASDDRAVCPKPSVGKLNLDMTAIATSFTATPSGVGADYPSSGLVRIGGEVMTFTRSGDVFTVVRGQRNTLATTHKALDTVQLCKEYAGQTAQNIAYDLLVNFANVDAAYITKSDWDTEQTAYLPRLYNTLLTTPTGVSKLLTELTEQIGFFLFWDEVAEKIRFQTIRPNSPSETVTALNNNEHLLADSLRLRDIVADRVNEVWVYYGVLDPTKNLSEDSNYAVIYVASNLADQSDNQNRDIRIKKVLSRWITDRAAAIELGQRYLE
;
A
#
# COMPACT_ATOMS: atom_id res chain seq x y z
N LYS A 1 19.31 -13.39 11.56
CA LYS A 1 20.71 -12.92 11.47
C LYS A 1 20.71 -11.59 10.71
N THR A 2 21.47 -10.60 11.21
CA THR A 2 21.63 -9.29 10.56
C THR A 2 22.96 -9.27 9.84
N TYR A 3 22.98 -8.88 8.58
CA TYR A 3 24.19 -8.63 7.78
C TYR A 3 24.42 -7.14 7.71
N ARG A 4 25.66 -6.70 7.90
CA ARG A 4 26.03 -5.29 7.88
C ARG A 4 27.11 -5.07 6.83
N PHE A 5 26.93 -4.05 6.00
CA PHE A 5 27.83 -3.67 4.94
C PHE A 5 28.13 -2.17 5.09
N CYS A 6 29.36 -1.75 4.82
CA CYS A 6 29.73 -0.36 4.89
C CYS A 6 30.55 0.05 3.66
N SER A 7 30.59 1.36 3.42
CA SER A 7 31.51 1.94 2.44
C SER A 7 32.95 1.81 2.95
N PRO A 8 33.88 1.36 2.10
CA PRO A 8 35.29 1.33 2.47
C PRO A 8 35.83 2.75 2.60
N ASN A 9 36.01 3.23 3.80
CA ASN A 9 36.66 4.52 4.05
C ASN A 9 38.17 4.32 4.10
N GLY A 10 38.85 4.55 2.96
CA GLY A 10 40.28 4.28 2.82
C GLY A 10 40.68 2.82 3.12
N GLY A 11 39.74 1.89 2.90
CA GLY A 11 39.96 0.45 3.16
C GLY A 11 39.75 0.00 4.60
N ARG A 12 39.31 0.89 5.51
CA ARG A 12 39.09 0.61 6.94
C ARG A 12 37.60 0.61 7.31
N VAL A 13 37.21 -0.32 8.16
CA VAL A 13 35.91 -0.31 8.81
C VAL A 13 35.98 0.66 10.00
N PRO A 14 34.95 1.53 10.22
CA PRO A 14 34.91 2.40 11.38
C PRO A 14 35.07 1.63 12.70
N VAL A 15 35.78 2.22 13.67
CA VAL A 15 36.00 1.60 14.98
C VAL A 15 34.65 1.36 15.67
N GLY A 16 34.44 0.13 16.15
CA GLY A 16 33.20 -0.30 16.82
C GLY A 16 32.09 -0.78 15.87
N LEU A 17 32.30 -0.74 14.56
CA LEU A 17 31.33 -1.26 13.58
C LEU A 17 31.73 -2.67 13.11
N ASP A 18 30.89 -3.68 13.40
CA ASP A 18 31.01 -5.02 12.83
C ASP A 18 30.27 -5.05 11.47
N ALA A 19 30.97 -4.68 10.40
CA ALA A 19 30.43 -4.64 9.03
C ALA A 19 31.49 -5.05 8.00
N ILE A 20 31.02 -5.47 6.82
CA ILE A 20 31.86 -5.84 5.69
C ILE A 20 32.05 -4.63 4.78
N PRO A 21 33.28 -4.20 4.46
CA PRO A 21 33.57 -3.00 3.65
C PRO A 21 33.43 -3.28 2.14
N CYS A 22 32.21 -3.60 1.69
CA CYS A 22 31.94 -3.96 0.30
C CYS A 22 30.86 -3.09 -0.38
N LEU A 23 30.37 -2.07 0.31
CA LEU A 23 29.36 -1.15 -0.25
C LEU A 23 29.99 -0.23 -1.29
N LYS A 24 29.50 -0.27 -2.51
CA LYS A 24 29.94 0.59 -3.62
C LYS A 24 29.14 1.89 -3.73
N SER A 25 27.81 1.76 -3.75
CA SER A 25 26.92 2.92 -3.85
C SER A 25 25.55 2.61 -3.29
N ILE A 26 24.87 3.65 -2.86
CA ILE A 26 23.45 3.66 -2.54
C ILE A 26 22.83 4.81 -3.33
N THR A 27 21.76 4.49 -4.08
CA THR A 27 20.91 5.50 -4.73
C THR A 27 19.57 5.47 -4.04
N LEU A 28 19.12 6.63 -3.58
CA LEU A 28 17.81 6.82 -2.93
C LEU A 28 16.93 7.65 -3.84
N ASN A 29 15.74 7.15 -4.15
CA ASN A 29 14.69 7.90 -4.81
C ASN A 29 13.59 8.15 -3.76
N PRO A 30 13.32 9.41 -3.40
CA PRO A 30 12.32 9.74 -2.39
C PRO A 30 10.91 9.37 -2.85
N ALA A 31 10.01 9.20 -1.90
CA ALA A 31 8.58 9.11 -2.20
C ALA A 31 8.10 10.45 -2.76
N GLN A 32 7.18 10.38 -3.72
CA GLN A 32 6.48 11.55 -4.23
C GLN A 32 4.99 11.37 -3.93
N ILE A 33 4.40 12.36 -3.27
CA ILE A 33 2.99 12.40 -2.95
C ILE A 33 2.34 13.40 -3.90
N ASP A 34 1.42 12.92 -4.73
CA ASP A 34 0.62 13.74 -5.62
C ASP A 34 -0.81 13.80 -5.09
N ALA A 35 -1.29 15.00 -4.78
CA ALA A 35 -2.64 15.19 -4.27
C ALA A 35 -3.69 14.64 -5.27
N GLY A 36 -4.56 13.75 -4.78
CA GLY A 36 -5.62 13.16 -5.58
C GLY A 36 -5.17 12.19 -6.68
N LYS A 37 -3.95 11.66 -6.60
CA LYS A 37 -3.42 10.64 -7.52
C LYS A 37 -3.08 9.32 -6.82
N GLY A 38 -3.85 8.95 -5.80
CA GLY A 38 -3.69 7.68 -5.10
C GLY A 38 -2.50 7.62 -4.16
N LEU A 39 -1.81 6.48 -4.13
CA LEU A 39 -0.67 6.26 -3.23
C LEU A 39 0.63 6.98 -3.65
N GLY A 40 0.61 7.75 -4.75
CA GLY A 40 1.78 8.43 -5.26
C GLY A 40 2.91 7.49 -5.72
N MET A 41 4.12 8.05 -5.89
CA MET A 41 5.32 7.29 -6.19
C MET A 41 6.02 6.87 -4.90
N ARG A 42 6.30 5.57 -4.76
CA ARG A 42 6.91 4.99 -3.56
C ARG A 42 8.40 5.26 -3.52
N ALA A 43 8.92 5.44 -2.30
CA ALA A 43 10.36 5.51 -2.10
C ALA A 43 11.05 4.21 -2.51
N THR A 44 12.21 4.33 -3.16
CA THR A 44 13.03 3.19 -3.56
C THR A 44 14.49 3.41 -3.18
N CYS A 45 15.20 2.32 -2.93
CA CYS A 45 16.66 2.36 -2.82
C CYS A 45 17.29 1.30 -3.72
N GLU A 46 18.42 1.63 -4.30
CA GLU A 46 19.30 0.71 -5.01
C GLU A 46 20.64 0.65 -4.30
N ILE A 47 21.04 -0.54 -3.87
CA ILE A 47 22.29 -0.79 -3.14
C ILE A 47 23.16 -1.68 -4.00
N ARG A 48 24.38 -1.24 -4.29
CA ARG A 48 25.39 -2.00 -5.03
C ARG A 48 26.50 -2.43 -4.10
N LEU A 49 26.74 -3.73 -4.06
CA LEU A 49 27.75 -4.36 -3.22
C LEU A 49 28.79 -5.08 -4.08
N GLN A 50 30.07 -4.91 -3.75
CA GLN A 50 31.16 -5.64 -4.40
C GLN A 50 31.25 -7.04 -3.82
N ASP A 51 31.20 -8.04 -4.66
CA ASP A 51 31.43 -9.41 -4.27
C ASP A 51 32.94 -9.72 -4.13
N PHE A 52 33.28 -10.72 -3.33
CA PHE A 52 34.65 -11.07 -3.01
C PHE A 52 34.76 -12.54 -2.59
N PRO A 53 35.93 -13.18 -2.75
CA PRO A 53 36.21 -14.51 -2.18
C PRO A 53 36.06 -14.50 -0.66
N HIS A 54 35.44 -15.54 -0.11
CA HIS A 54 35.17 -15.62 1.33
C HIS A 54 35.41 -17.04 1.88
N ASP A 55 35.93 -17.12 3.09
CA ASP A 55 36.26 -18.35 3.80
C ASP A 55 35.09 -19.06 4.47
N ASP A 56 33.85 -18.58 4.26
CA ASP A 56 32.62 -19.10 4.84
C ASP A 56 32.44 -18.92 6.36
N ILE A 57 33.41 -18.35 7.03
CA ILE A 57 33.29 -18.01 8.46
C ILE A 57 32.04 -17.09 8.64
N ARG A 58 31.19 -17.41 9.63
CA ARG A 58 29.90 -16.73 9.90
C ARG A 58 28.77 -16.97 8.89
N ILE A 59 29.04 -17.59 7.73
CA ILE A 59 28.01 -17.98 6.75
C ILE A 59 27.64 -19.45 6.94
N ASP A 60 28.65 -20.35 6.96
CA ASP A 60 28.45 -21.76 7.16
C ASP A 60 28.85 -22.15 8.59
N PRO A 61 27.92 -22.63 9.44
CA PRO A 61 28.26 -23.09 10.78
C PRO A 61 29.15 -24.34 10.77
N TYR A 62 29.18 -25.05 9.66
CA TYR A 62 29.93 -26.30 9.49
C TYR A 62 31.19 -26.13 8.62
N VAL A 63 31.72 -24.91 8.48
CA VAL A 63 32.86 -24.61 7.61
C VAL A 63 34.08 -25.44 7.98
N ASN A 64 34.31 -25.72 9.26
CA ASN A 64 35.46 -26.50 9.75
C ASN A 64 35.37 -28.00 9.43
N ASP A 65 34.15 -28.48 9.10
CA ASP A 65 33.90 -29.88 8.73
C ASP A 65 34.01 -30.11 7.23
N ARG A 66 34.34 -29.07 6.45
CA ARG A 66 34.48 -29.16 5.00
C ARG A 66 35.85 -29.68 4.58
N THR A 67 35.85 -30.51 3.56
CA THR A 67 37.08 -31.10 2.98
C THR A 67 37.73 -30.25 1.90
N TYR A 68 37.09 -29.13 1.48
CA TYR A 68 37.61 -28.21 0.48
C TYR A 68 38.05 -26.88 1.14
N ILE A 69 38.83 -26.10 0.40
CA ILE A 69 39.24 -24.75 0.84
C ILE A 69 38.13 -23.76 0.47
N PRO A 70 37.33 -23.22 1.42
CA PRO A 70 36.14 -22.45 1.14
C PRO A 70 36.40 -21.19 0.30
N ILE A 71 37.50 -20.52 0.47
CA ILE A 71 37.84 -19.27 -0.26
C ILE A 71 38.03 -19.52 -1.76
N ASN A 72 38.37 -20.75 -2.17
CA ASN A 72 38.53 -21.13 -3.58
C ASN A 72 37.20 -21.60 -4.22
N GLN A 73 36.13 -21.70 -3.44
CA GLN A 73 34.86 -22.31 -3.84
C GLN A 73 33.71 -21.27 -3.96
N GLY A 74 33.94 -20.25 -4.76
CA GLY A 74 32.94 -19.18 -5.00
C GLY A 74 33.10 -18.00 -4.06
N THR A 75 32.14 -17.07 -4.17
CA THR A 75 32.21 -15.75 -3.58
C THR A 75 31.18 -15.57 -2.47
N TYR A 76 31.32 -14.53 -1.65
CA TYR A 76 30.48 -14.27 -0.48
C TYR A 76 28.98 -14.23 -0.82
N PHE A 77 28.58 -13.36 -1.76
CA PHE A 77 27.17 -13.20 -2.11
C PHE A 77 26.64 -14.39 -2.91
N GLY A 78 27.45 -15.02 -3.74
CA GLY A 78 27.10 -16.26 -4.44
C GLY A 78 26.73 -17.37 -3.47
N LYS A 79 27.57 -17.61 -2.46
CA LYS A 79 27.33 -18.61 -1.42
C LYS A 79 26.15 -18.24 -0.52
N LEU A 80 26.00 -16.95 -0.15
CA LEU A 80 24.91 -16.48 0.69
C LEU A 80 23.56 -16.71 0.00
N LYS A 81 23.45 -16.39 -1.28
CA LYS A 81 22.23 -16.60 -2.07
C LYS A 81 21.96 -18.09 -2.34
N ALA A 82 22.97 -18.88 -2.60
CA ALA A 82 22.80 -20.31 -2.79
C ALA A 82 22.23 -21.03 -1.56
N ARG A 83 22.58 -20.57 -0.36
CA ARG A 83 22.04 -21.11 0.90
C ARG A 83 20.64 -20.65 1.23
N ASN A 84 20.30 -19.44 0.88
CA ASN A 84 18.98 -18.88 1.09
C ASN A 84 18.65 -17.90 -0.03
N PRO A 85 17.88 -18.32 -1.04
CA PRO A 85 17.50 -17.46 -2.14
C PRO A 85 16.36 -16.49 -1.79
N PHE A 86 15.69 -16.67 -0.64
CA PHE A 86 14.48 -15.93 -0.29
C PHE A 86 14.78 -14.73 0.62
N TYR A 87 15.07 -13.61 0.03
CA TYR A 87 15.32 -12.34 0.76
C TYR A 87 14.23 -11.30 0.60
N ASN A 88 13.30 -11.48 -0.33
CA ASN A 88 12.21 -10.52 -0.57
C ASN A 88 11.37 -10.29 0.68
N GLY A 89 10.97 -9.04 0.92
CA GLY A 89 10.20 -8.63 2.09
C GLY A 89 11.01 -8.46 3.38
N ARG A 90 12.34 -8.76 3.38
CA ARG A 90 13.19 -8.51 4.54
C ARG A 90 13.56 -7.04 4.66
N ALA A 91 13.71 -6.57 5.90
CA ALA A 91 14.06 -5.19 6.19
C ALA A 91 15.48 -4.84 5.74
N ILE A 92 15.60 -3.66 5.13
CA ILE A 92 16.85 -2.96 4.86
C ILE A 92 16.89 -1.71 5.74
N ARG A 93 18.03 -1.45 6.38
CA ARG A 93 18.28 -0.21 7.10
C ARG A 93 19.54 0.43 6.55
N ILE A 94 19.41 1.65 6.07
CA ILE A 94 20.50 2.46 5.54
C ILE A 94 20.83 3.52 6.58
N TYR A 95 22.09 3.61 6.92
CA TYR A 95 22.62 4.59 7.85
C TYR A 95 23.57 5.50 7.09
N SER A 96 23.32 6.79 7.10
CA SER A 96 24.17 7.82 6.49
C SER A 96 24.50 8.92 7.49
N GLY A 97 25.76 9.33 7.54
CA GLY A 97 26.23 10.31 8.51
C GLY A 97 27.75 10.40 8.54
N TYR A 98 28.26 11.10 9.54
CA TYR A 98 29.69 11.33 9.72
C TYR A 98 30.23 10.53 10.90
N LEU A 99 31.45 10.04 10.77
CA LEU A 99 32.19 9.42 11.86
C LEU A 99 32.57 10.46 12.91
N ASN A 100 32.89 10.04 14.12
CA ASN A 100 33.52 10.88 15.11
C ASN A 100 34.96 11.25 14.67
N ASP A 101 35.54 12.28 15.27
CA ASP A 101 36.90 12.77 14.94
C ASP A 101 37.98 11.71 15.16
N ASP A 102 37.74 10.78 16.08
CA ASP A 102 38.59 9.61 16.35
C ASP A 102 38.37 8.45 15.38
N GLY A 103 37.47 8.62 14.38
CA GLY A 103 37.10 7.58 13.42
C GLY A 103 36.13 6.53 13.98
N SER A 104 35.61 6.70 15.18
CA SER A 104 34.63 5.77 15.75
C SER A 104 33.23 5.97 15.15
N PHE A 105 32.42 4.91 15.16
CA PHE A 105 31.04 4.89 14.69
C PHE A 105 30.08 5.04 15.86
N SER A 106 29.05 5.89 15.68
CA SER A 106 27.94 6.00 16.61
C SER A 106 26.61 6.09 15.87
N TYR A 107 25.68 5.18 16.10
CA TYR A 107 24.33 5.22 15.49
C TYR A 107 23.57 6.52 15.76
N ALA A 108 23.83 7.18 16.89
CA ALA A 108 23.17 8.45 17.25
C ALA A 108 23.50 9.62 16.31
N LYS A 109 24.62 9.54 15.57
CA LYS A 109 25.04 10.56 14.59
C LYS A 109 24.65 10.22 13.16
N PHE A 110 23.94 9.14 12.95
CA PHE A 110 23.56 8.68 11.62
C PHE A 110 22.05 8.79 11.42
N GLU A 111 21.64 9.36 10.30
CA GLU A 111 20.27 9.28 9.81
C GLU A 111 20.00 7.84 9.38
N ARG A 112 18.87 7.29 9.84
CA ARG A 112 18.43 5.94 9.48
C ARG A 112 17.25 6.05 8.50
N ARG A 113 17.31 5.27 7.41
CA ARG A 113 16.21 5.08 6.48
C ARG A 113 15.91 3.60 6.33
N SER A 114 14.63 3.26 6.27
CA SER A 114 14.18 1.87 6.34
C SER A 114 13.33 1.50 5.12
N PHE A 115 13.68 0.36 4.52
CA PHE A 115 13.04 -0.21 3.32
C PHE A 115 12.85 -1.71 3.50
N VAL A 116 12.14 -2.34 2.54
CA VAL A 116 12.05 -3.79 2.40
C VAL A 116 12.63 -4.23 1.06
N ILE A 117 13.29 -5.40 1.05
CA ILE A 117 13.87 -5.95 -0.18
C ILE A 117 12.73 -6.30 -1.16
N GLU A 118 12.79 -5.73 -2.35
CA GLU A 118 11.95 -6.10 -3.48
C GLU A 118 12.62 -7.15 -4.35
N GLY A 119 13.91 -6.97 -4.60
CA GLY A 119 14.69 -7.86 -5.41
C GLY A 119 16.16 -7.84 -5.04
N TRP A 120 16.83 -8.94 -5.30
CA TRP A 120 18.27 -9.09 -5.14
C TRP A 120 18.81 -9.78 -6.37
N ASP A 121 19.45 -9.03 -7.27
CA ASP A 121 20.04 -9.55 -8.50
C ASP A 121 21.23 -10.49 -8.23
N GLY A 122 21.57 -11.30 -9.21
CA GLY A 122 22.80 -12.10 -9.21
C GLY A 122 24.04 -11.21 -9.28
N ILE A 123 25.20 -11.85 -9.20
CA ILE A 123 26.49 -11.20 -9.36
C ILE A 123 26.70 -10.96 -10.86
N ASP A 124 26.97 -9.74 -11.25
CA ASP A 124 27.27 -9.37 -12.63
C ASP A 124 28.74 -9.72 -13.00
N PRO A 125 29.12 -9.63 -14.29
CA PRO A 125 30.50 -9.92 -14.71
C PRO A 125 31.57 -9.02 -14.07
N THR A 126 31.19 -7.89 -13.48
CA THR A 126 32.12 -6.98 -12.77
C THR A 126 32.22 -7.30 -11.28
N GLY A 127 31.55 -8.36 -10.84
CA GLY A 127 31.53 -8.78 -9.45
C GLY A 127 30.63 -7.91 -8.56
N ILE A 128 29.63 -7.27 -9.12
CA ILE A 128 28.67 -6.46 -8.35
C ILE A 128 27.34 -7.20 -8.22
N THR A 129 26.81 -7.22 -7.02
CA THR A 129 25.42 -7.63 -6.76
C THR A 129 24.59 -6.40 -6.39
N LYS A 130 23.33 -6.37 -6.87
CA LYS A 130 22.42 -5.26 -6.68
C LYS A 130 21.23 -5.69 -5.83
N ILE A 131 20.93 -4.91 -4.80
CA ILE A 131 19.73 -5.06 -3.97
C ILE A 131 18.82 -3.86 -4.26
N VAL A 132 17.57 -4.14 -4.62
CA VAL A 132 16.53 -3.13 -4.77
C VAL A 132 15.60 -3.22 -3.57
N GLY A 133 15.42 -2.10 -2.89
CA GLY A 133 14.48 -1.96 -1.80
C GLY A 133 13.36 -0.97 -2.15
N LYS A 134 12.20 -1.21 -1.60
CA LYS A 134 11.02 -0.33 -1.65
C LYS A 134 10.49 -0.09 -0.25
N ASP A 135 9.61 0.88 -0.13
CA ASP A 135 8.87 1.13 1.10
C ASP A 135 7.95 -0.06 1.49
N VAL A 136 7.49 -0.06 2.72
CA VAL A 136 6.65 -1.15 3.27
C VAL A 136 5.29 -1.23 2.59
N LEU A 137 4.76 -0.15 2.03
CA LEU A 137 3.51 -0.14 1.27
C LEU A 137 3.57 -1.03 0.02
N LYS A 138 4.78 -1.45 -0.41
CA LYS A 138 4.94 -2.48 -1.44
C LYS A 138 4.16 -3.76 -1.11
N LEU A 139 4.08 -4.14 0.17
CA LEU A 139 3.37 -5.35 0.58
C LEU A 139 1.89 -5.33 0.19
N ALA A 140 1.29 -4.14 0.08
CA ALA A 140 -0.07 -3.97 -0.42
C ALA A 140 -0.23 -4.29 -1.93
N SER A 141 0.87 -4.38 -2.68
CA SER A 141 0.90 -4.75 -4.10
C SER A 141 1.28 -6.21 -4.35
N ASP A 142 1.42 -7.02 -3.30
CA ASP A 142 1.60 -8.47 -3.44
C ASP A 142 0.34 -9.10 -4.06
N ASP A 143 0.51 -10.09 -4.93
CA ASP A 143 -0.60 -10.80 -5.59
C ASP A 143 -1.55 -11.48 -4.59
N ARG A 144 -1.07 -11.77 -3.38
CA ARG A 144 -1.87 -12.34 -2.28
C ARG A 144 -2.60 -11.29 -1.45
N ALA A 145 -2.23 -10.01 -1.59
CA ALA A 145 -2.86 -8.90 -0.92
C ALA A 145 -4.16 -8.50 -1.64
N VAL A 146 -5.22 -9.28 -1.44
CA VAL A 146 -6.54 -9.08 -2.05
C VAL A 146 -7.64 -9.03 -0.99
N CYS A 147 -8.64 -8.19 -1.22
CA CYS A 147 -9.82 -8.06 -0.36
C CYS A 147 -11.11 -7.99 -1.23
N PRO A 148 -12.15 -8.78 -0.90
CA PRO A 148 -12.13 -9.95 -0.03
C PRO A 148 -11.19 -11.04 -0.57
N LYS A 149 -10.82 -12.01 0.26
CA LYS A 149 -10.04 -13.15 -0.20
C LYS A 149 -10.86 -13.99 -1.18
N PRO A 150 -10.26 -14.58 -2.23
CA PRO A 150 -10.96 -15.50 -3.12
C PRO A 150 -11.54 -16.67 -2.33
N SER A 151 -12.82 -16.96 -2.57
CA SER A 151 -13.51 -18.09 -1.96
C SER A 151 -13.39 -19.33 -2.85
N VAL A 152 -13.18 -20.49 -2.24
CA VAL A 152 -13.06 -21.77 -2.96
C VAL A 152 -14.40 -22.50 -3.09
N GLY A 153 -15.40 -22.10 -2.28
CA GLY A 153 -16.73 -22.73 -2.28
C GLY A 153 -17.50 -22.47 -3.56
N LYS A 154 -18.26 -23.47 -3.98
CA LYS A 154 -19.12 -23.45 -5.17
C LYS A 154 -20.47 -24.01 -4.83
N LEU A 155 -21.49 -23.71 -5.63
CA LEU A 155 -22.79 -24.35 -5.53
C LEU A 155 -22.67 -25.86 -5.82
N ASN A 156 -23.28 -26.68 -4.95
CA ASN A 156 -23.32 -28.15 -5.17
C ASN A 156 -24.33 -28.55 -6.28
N LEU A 157 -25.44 -27.84 -6.36
CA LEU A 157 -26.53 -28.08 -7.32
C LEU A 157 -27.03 -26.75 -7.89
N ASP A 158 -27.80 -26.84 -9.01
CA ASP A 158 -28.49 -25.68 -9.57
C ASP A 158 -29.43 -25.08 -8.52
N MET A 159 -29.47 -23.73 -8.49
CA MET A 159 -30.28 -22.96 -7.55
C MET A 159 -31.31 -22.13 -8.30
N THR A 160 -32.58 -22.28 -7.95
CA THR A 160 -33.67 -21.48 -8.55
C THR A 160 -33.70 -20.06 -7.97
N ALA A 161 -34.35 -19.12 -8.65
CA ALA A 161 -34.49 -17.73 -8.19
C ALA A 161 -35.25 -17.60 -6.86
N ILE A 162 -36.06 -18.56 -6.48
CA ILE A 162 -36.87 -18.56 -5.24
C ILE A 162 -36.29 -19.43 -4.12
N ALA A 163 -35.18 -20.13 -4.37
CA ALA A 163 -34.57 -20.99 -3.36
C ALA A 163 -33.99 -20.13 -2.21
N THR A 164 -34.25 -20.54 -0.97
CA THR A 164 -33.81 -19.87 0.25
C THR A 164 -32.65 -20.59 0.93
N SER A 165 -32.13 -21.64 0.36
CA SER A 165 -30.95 -22.35 0.86
C SER A 165 -30.19 -23.04 -0.27
N PHE A 166 -28.91 -23.28 -0.03
CA PHE A 166 -28.07 -24.12 -0.88
C PHE A 166 -27.01 -24.83 -0.06
N THR A 167 -26.39 -25.84 -0.63
CA THR A 167 -25.21 -26.50 -0.05
C THR A 167 -23.99 -26.12 -0.88
N ALA A 168 -22.92 -25.76 -0.20
CA ALA A 168 -21.63 -25.49 -0.84
C ALA A 168 -20.79 -26.75 -1.00
N THR A 169 -19.94 -26.79 -2.03
CA THR A 169 -18.99 -27.85 -2.32
C THR A 169 -17.58 -27.28 -2.51
N PRO A 170 -16.50 -28.02 -2.23
CA PRO A 170 -16.42 -29.38 -1.70
C PRO A 170 -16.93 -29.51 -0.25
N SER A 171 -17.19 -30.74 0.19
CA SER A 171 -17.59 -31.00 1.59
C SER A 171 -16.58 -30.44 2.59
N GLY A 172 -17.08 -29.76 3.64
CA GLY A 172 -16.28 -29.09 4.65
C GLY A 172 -15.93 -27.64 4.31
N VAL A 173 -16.20 -27.17 3.09
CA VAL A 173 -15.86 -25.81 2.63
C VAL A 173 -16.58 -24.71 3.40
N GLY A 174 -17.72 -25.03 4.01
CA GLY A 174 -18.42 -24.08 4.86
C GLY A 174 -17.52 -23.50 5.96
N ALA A 175 -16.54 -24.25 6.48
CA ALA A 175 -15.62 -23.78 7.52
C ALA A 175 -14.80 -22.53 7.10
N ASP A 176 -14.62 -22.28 5.81
CA ASP A 176 -13.91 -21.12 5.27
C ASP A 176 -14.76 -19.83 5.29
N TYR A 177 -16.04 -19.95 5.65
CA TYR A 177 -16.98 -18.83 5.74
C TYR A 177 -17.34 -18.55 7.20
N PRO A 178 -17.62 -17.29 7.57
CA PRO A 178 -18.17 -16.98 8.88
C PRO A 178 -19.57 -17.61 9.05
N SER A 179 -20.12 -17.61 10.25
CA SER A 179 -21.46 -18.13 10.53
C SER A 179 -22.58 -17.35 9.83
N SER A 180 -22.34 -16.07 9.52
CA SER A 180 -23.26 -15.18 8.80
C SER A 180 -22.49 -14.12 8.03
N GLY A 181 -23.11 -13.51 7.02
CA GLY A 181 -22.52 -12.46 6.22
C GLY A 181 -23.19 -12.24 4.89
N LEU A 182 -22.42 -11.78 3.91
CA LEU A 182 -22.86 -11.57 2.53
C LEU A 182 -22.01 -12.42 1.59
N VAL A 183 -22.67 -13.08 0.66
CA VAL A 183 -22.03 -13.79 -0.47
C VAL A 183 -22.55 -13.27 -1.79
N ARG A 184 -21.70 -13.36 -2.81
CA ARG A 184 -22.04 -13.10 -4.20
C ARG A 184 -22.00 -14.39 -5.00
N ILE A 185 -23.04 -14.64 -5.80
CA ILE A 185 -23.06 -15.71 -6.81
C ILE A 185 -23.46 -15.06 -8.13
N GLY A 186 -22.58 -15.10 -9.14
CA GLY A 186 -22.83 -14.39 -10.40
C GLY A 186 -23.04 -12.89 -10.19
N GLY A 187 -24.18 -12.36 -10.60
CA GLY A 187 -24.60 -10.94 -10.44
C GLY A 187 -25.48 -10.71 -9.22
N GLU A 188 -25.65 -11.67 -8.32
CA GLU A 188 -26.53 -11.55 -7.16
C GLU A 188 -25.77 -11.55 -5.84
N VAL A 189 -26.16 -10.64 -4.95
CA VAL A 189 -25.70 -10.58 -3.56
C VAL A 189 -26.81 -11.16 -2.65
N MET A 190 -26.42 -11.97 -1.69
CA MET A 190 -27.31 -12.61 -0.71
C MET A 190 -26.74 -12.44 0.69
N THR A 191 -27.60 -12.16 1.66
CA THR A 191 -27.21 -12.39 3.07
C THR A 191 -27.35 -13.87 3.38
N PHE A 192 -26.50 -14.38 4.26
CA PHE A 192 -26.55 -15.78 4.65
C PHE A 192 -26.33 -15.98 6.15
N THR A 193 -26.89 -17.11 6.63
CA THR A 193 -26.43 -17.81 7.81
C THR A 193 -26.10 -19.25 7.40
N ARG A 194 -25.13 -19.88 8.06
CA ARG A 194 -24.74 -21.24 7.71
C ARG A 194 -24.64 -22.19 8.90
N SER A 195 -24.88 -23.47 8.61
CA SER A 195 -24.57 -24.61 9.48
C SER A 195 -23.83 -25.65 8.65
N GLY A 196 -22.57 -25.91 8.96
CA GLY A 196 -21.72 -26.71 8.09
C GLY A 196 -21.63 -26.12 6.69
N ASP A 197 -21.89 -26.93 5.67
CA ASP A 197 -21.88 -26.53 4.25
C ASP A 197 -23.22 -26.01 3.74
N VAL A 198 -24.25 -26.00 4.60
CA VAL A 198 -25.61 -25.56 4.23
C VAL A 198 -25.73 -24.05 4.57
N PHE A 199 -26.07 -23.27 3.55
CA PHE A 199 -26.31 -21.85 3.62
C PHE A 199 -27.80 -21.56 3.51
N THR A 200 -28.38 -20.88 4.50
CA THR A 200 -29.71 -20.28 4.43
C THR A 200 -29.58 -18.84 4.02
N VAL A 201 -30.27 -18.41 2.97
CA VAL A 201 -30.02 -17.11 2.32
C VAL A 201 -31.29 -16.29 2.17
N VAL A 202 -31.07 -14.95 2.24
CA VAL A 202 -32.04 -13.96 1.76
C VAL A 202 -31.54 -13.42 0.42
N ARG A 203 -32.36 -13.58 -0.61
CA ARG A 203 -32.02 -13.31 -2.00
C ARG A 203 -32.09 -11.83 -2.36
N GLY A 204 -31.42 -11.45 -3.47
CA GLY A 204 -31.55 -10.15 -4.09
C GLY A 204 -31.19 -8.96 -3.18
N GLN A 205 -30.11 -9.07 -2.42
CA GLN A 205 -29.69 -8.01 -1.51
C GLN A 205 -28.86 -6.95 -2.21
N ARG A 206 -28.76 -5.74 -1.61
CA ARG A 206 -27.95 -4.61 -2.11
C ARG A 206 -28.32 -4.22 -3.56
N ASN A 207 -29.63 -4.12 -3.84
CA ASN A 207 -30.21 -3.76 -5.14
C ASN A 207 -29.88 -4.73 -6.29
N THR A 208 -29.40 -5.94 -5.98
CA THR A 208 -29.29 -7.01 -6.98
C THR A 208 -30.58 -7.79 -7.11
N LEU A 209 -30.76 -8.47 -8.25
CA LEU A 209 -31.95 -9.27 -8.51
C LEU A 209 -31.71 -10.73 -8.22
N ALA A 210 -32.71 -11.40 -7.62
CA ALA A 210 -32.69 -12.86 -7.46
C ALA A 210 -32.79 -13.55 -8.83
N THR A 211 -31.77 -14.35 -9.15
CA THR A 211 -31.67 -15.07 -10.43
C THR A 211 -31.41 -16.55 -10.21
N THR A 212 -31.49 -17.35 -11.28
CA THR A 212 -31.07 -18.76 -11.25
C THR A 212 -29.54 -18.84 -11.31
N HIS A 213 -28.97 -19.79 -10.58
CA HIS A 213 -27.53 -20.08 -10.59
C HIS A 213 -27.28 -21.53 -10.91
N LYS A 214 -26.13 -21.81 -11.50
CA LYS A 214 -25.76 -23.18 -11.91
C LYS A 214 -24.88 -23.86 -10.86
N ALA A 215 -24.93 -25.16 -10.84
CA ALA A 215 -23.96 -25.97 -10.12
C ALA A 215 -22.56 -25.55 -10.51
N LEU A 216 -21.65 -25.50 -9.53
CA LEU A 216 -20.28 -25.05 -9.64
C LEU A 216 -20.06 -23.53 -9.84
N ASP A 217 -21.12 -22.72 -9.82
CA ASP A 217 -20.97 -21.28 -9.68
C ASP A 217 -20.25 -20.95 -8.36
N THR A 218 -19.33 -20.01 -8.41
CA THR A 218 -18.52 -19.64 -7.24
C THR A 218 -19.38 -18.87 -6.23
N VAL A 219 -19.31 -19.31 -4.97
CA VAL A 219 -19.91 -18.63 -3.81
C VAL A 219 -18.85 -17.70 -3.19
N GLN A 220 -18.75 -16.48 -3.69
CA GLN A 220 -17.74 -15.53 -3.22
C GLN A 220 -18.20 -14.82 -1.94
N LEU A 221 -17.43 -14.97 -0.86
CA LEU A 221 -17.62 -14.19 0.37
C LEU A 221 -17.35 -12.71 0.09
N CYS A 222 -18.26 -11.84 0.46
CA CYS A 222 -18.10 -10.39 0.33
C CYS A 222 -17.49 -9.78 1.59
N LYS A 223 -16.80 -8.64 1.45
CA LYS A 223 -16.36 -7.82 2.57
C LYS A 223 -17.16 -6.52 2.59
N GLU A 224 -17.88 -6.31 3.67
CA GLU A 224 -18.62 -5.07 3.90
C GLU A 224 -17.88 -4.18 4.88
N TYR A 225 -17.81 -2.89 4.55
CA TYR A 225 -17.50 -1.81 5.46
C TYR A 225 -18.77 -0.98 5.64
N ALA A 226 -19.33 -1.00 6.84
CA ALA A 226 -20.55 -0.26 7.17
C ALA A 226 -20.25 0.72 8.30
N GLY A 227 -20.40 2.02 8.04
CA GLY A 227 -20.16 3.07 9.02
C GLY A 227 -18.74 3.09 9.57
N GLN A 228 -17.74 2.86 8.70
CA GLN A 228 -16.34 2.83 9.12
C GLN A 228 -15.62 4.13 8.78
N THR A 229 -14.67 4.52 9.63
CA THR A 229 -13.76 5.64 9.33
C THR A 229 -12.72 5.23 8.28
N ALA A 230 -12.24 6.20 7.50
CA ALA A 230 -11.26 5.93 6.43
C ALA A 230 -9.99 5.25 6.95
N GLN A 231 -9.49 5.71 8.08
CA GLN A 231 -8.29 5.14 8.69
C GLN A 231 -8.50 3.69 9.19
N ASN A 232 -9.71 3.32 9.67
CA ASN A 232 -10.01 1.94 10.05
C ASN A 232 -10.08 1.01 8.83
N ILE A 233 -10.65 1.50 7.71
CA ILE A 233 -10.67 0.76 6.45
C ILE A 233 -9.24 0.55 5.93
N ALA A 234 -8.42 1.62 5.90
CA ALA A 234 -7.03 1.54 5.48
C ALA A 234 -6.20 0.59 6.38
N TYR A 235 -6.41 0.65 7.68
CA TYR A 235 -5.76 -0.23 8.65
C TYR A 235 -6.13 -1.71 8.39
N ASP A 236 -7.43 -2.01 8.24
CA ASP A 236 -7.90 -3.37 7.96
C ASP A 236 -7.32 -3.92 6.65
N LEU A 237 -7.32 -3.11 5.58
CA LEU A 237 -6.73 -3.48 4.30
C LEU A 237 -5.23 -3.77 4.39
N LEU A 238 -4.47 -2.95 5.11
CA LEU A 238 -3.03 -3.12 5.26
C LEU A 238 -2.68 -4.31 6.16
N VAL A 239 -3.28 -4.40 7.34
CA VAL A 239 -2.88 -5.39 8.35
C VAL A 239 -3.48 -6.76 8.06
N ASN A 240 -4.79 -6.84 7.80
CA ASN A 240 -5.49 -8.11 7.69
C ASN A 240 -5.47 -8.71 6.28
N PHE A 241 -5.30 -7.89 5.23
CA PHE A 241 -5.30 -8.36 3.85
C PHE A 241 -3.94 -8.30 3.17
N ALA A 242 -3.11 -7.28 3.46
CA ALA A 242 -1.76 -7.16 2.91
C ALA A 242 -0.66 -7.69 3.85
N ASN A 243 -1.00 -8.17 5.06
CA ASN A 243 -0.07 -8.66 6.07
C ASN A 243 1.06 -7.66 6.43
N VAL A 244 0.75 -6.38 6.41
CA VAL A 244 1.63 -5.34 6.92
C VAL A 244 1.66 -5.45 8.44
N ASP A 245 2.85 -5.48 9.04
CA ASP A 245 3.00 -5.53 10.49
C ASP A 245 2.38 -4.28 11.13
N ALA A 246 1.45 -4.49 12.06
CA ALA A 246 0.80 -3.41 12.81
C ALA A 246 1.80 -2.50 13.56
N ALA A 247 3.00 -3.02 13.86
CA ALA A 247 4.08 -2.23 14.45
C ALA A 247 4.52 -1.04 13.58
N TYR A 248 4.27 -1.09 12.27
CA TYR A 248 4.52 0.04 11.36
C TYR A 248 3.45 1.12 11.37
N ILE A 249 2.37 0.95 12.15
CA ILE A 249 1.26 1.89 12.22
C ILE A 249 1.09 2.39 13.65
N THR A 250 1.15 3.70 13.86
CA THR A 250 0.77 4.32 15.12
C THR A 250 -0.71 4.69 15.02
N LYS A 251 -1.58 3.75 15.47
CA LYS A 251 -3.03 3.89 15.32
C LYS A 251 -3.58 5.16 15.95
N SER A 252 -3.03 5.59 17.12
CA SER A 252 -3.43 6.83 17.81
C SER A 252 -3.21 8.09 16.96
N ASP A 253 -2.12 8.14 16.18
CA ASP A 253 -1.85 9.29 15.30
C ASP A 253 -2.89 9.36 14.18
N TRP A 254 -3.22 8.19 13.60
CA TRP A 254 -4.25 8.06 12.57
C TRP A 254 -5.64 8.43 13.09
N ASP A 255 -5.98 8.01 14.31
CA ASP A 255 -7.25 8.35 14.97
C ASP A 255 -7.38 9.83 15.24
N THR A 256 -6.28 10.48 15.66
CA THR A 256 -6.24 11.93 15.89
C THR A 256 -6.46 12.71 14.60
N GLU A 257 -5.73 12.39 13.52
CA GLU A 257 -5.87 13.04 12.22
C GLU A 257 -7.27 12.83 11.64
N GLN A 258 -7.79 11.59 11.69
CA GLN A 258 -9.14 11.25 11.23
C GLN A 258 -10.21 12.05 11.98
N THR A 259 -10.12 12.13 13.31
CA THR A 259 -11.12 12.80 14.15
C THR A 259 -11.13 14.30 13.91
N ALA A 260 -9.94 14.89 13.75
CA ALA A 260 -9.80 16.33 13.59
C ALA A 260 -10.22 16.82 12.18
N TYR A 261 -9.90 16.06 11.13
CA TYR A 261 -9.95 16.58 9.76
C TYR A 261 -10.77 15.75 8.80
N LEU A 262 -11.20 14.54 9.17
CA LEU A 262 -11.99 13.65 8.33
C LEU A 262 -13.10 12.93 9.13
N PRO A 263 -13.93 13.63 9.92
CA PRO A 263 -14.86 13.05 10.87
C PRO A 263 -16.11 12.42 10.18
N ARG A 264 -15.89 11.67 9.10
CA ARG A 264 -16.95 11.03 8.32
C ARG A 264 -16.85 9.51 8.38
N LEU A 265 -18.00 8.88 8.17
CA LEU A 265 -18.13 7.43 8.07
C LEU A 265 -18.40 7.04 6.63
N TYR A 266 -17.80 5.93 6.21
CA TYR A 266 -17.84 5.44 4.85
C TYR A 266 -18.43 4.04 4.80
N ASN A 267 -19.08 3.73 3.67
CA ASN A 267 -19.75 2.46 3.46
C ASN A 267 -19.38 1.91 2.09
N THR A 268 -19.08 0.63 2.03
CA THR A 268 -18.90 -0.07 0.74
C THR A 268 -19.10 -1.56 0.90
N LEU A 269 -19.49 -2.23 -0.18
CA LEU A 269 -19.50 -3.67 -0.30
C LEU A 269 -18.51 -4.10 -1.40
N LEU A 270 -17.47 -4.82 -1.00
CA LEU A 270 -16.52 -5.44 -1.91
C LEU A 270 -17.01 -6.84 -2.26
N THR A 271 -17.46 -7.03 -3.50
CA THR A 271 -18.10 -8.28 -3.97
C THR A 271 -17.14 -9.18 -4.74
N THR A 272 -15.98 -8.67 -5.15
CA THR A 272 -14.97 -9.38 -5.91
C THR A 272 -13.59 -9.20 -5.31
N PRO A 273 -12.74 -10.24 -5.30
CA PRO A 273 -11.35 -10.10 -4.91
C PRO A 273 -10.67 -8.98 -5.71
N THR A 274 -10.19 -7.99 -5.00
CA THR A 274 -9.55 -6.80 -5.58
C THR A 274 -8.23 -6.56 -4.84
N GLY A 275 -7.17 -6.24 -5.58
CA GLY A 275 -5.86 -5.96 -4.98
C GLY A 275 -5.92 -4.84 -3.96
N VAL A 276 -5.30 -5.03 -2.80
CA VAL A 276 -5.27 -4.04 -1.70
C VAL A 276 -4.69 -2.72 -2.16
N SER A 277 -3.64 -2.73 -2.96
CA SER A 277 -3.05 -1.50 -3.52
C SER A 277 -4.07 -0.70 -4.33
N LYS A 278 -4.90 -1.36 -5.16
CA LYS A 278 -5.96 -0.70 -5.92
C LYS A 278 -7.02 -0.12 -4.99
N LEU A 279 -7.46 -0.89 -3.98
CA LEU A 279 -8.45 -0.42 -3.02
C LEU A 279 -7.95 0.78 -2.20
N LEU A 280 -6.69 0.78 -1.79
CA LEU A 280 -6.08 1.91 -1.10
C LEU A 280 -5.93 3.13 -2.01
N THR A 281 -5.55 2.94 -3.28
CA THR A 281 -5.52 4.02 -4.27
C THR A 281 -6.89 4.66 -4.43
N GLU A 282 -7.93 3.85 -4.65
CA GLU A 282 -9.31 4.34 -4.74
C GLU A 282 -9.75 5.03 -3.45
N LEU A 283 -9.42 4.47 -2.29
CA LEU A 283 -9.79 5.02 -0.98
C LEU A 283 -9.14 6.40 -0.77
N THR A 284 -7.83 6.54 -1.04
CA THR A 284 -7.11 7.80 -0.88
C THR A 284 -7.64 8.88 -1.83
N GLU A 285 -7.88 8.55 -3.09
CA GLU A 285 -8.42 9.49 -4.08
C GLU A 285 -9.87 9.88 -3.81
N GLN A 286 -10.71 8.91 -3.42
CA GLN A 286 -12.15 9.10 -3.29
C GLN A 286 -12.57 9.66 -1.93
N ILE A 287 -11.65 9.80 -0.98
CA ILE A 287 -11.92 10.36 0.35
C ILE A 287 -11.08 11.62 0.59
N GLY A 288 -9.88 11.70 0.02
CA GLY A 288 -9.02 12.87 0.11
C GLY A 288 -8.03 12.82 1.28
N PHE A 289 -7.19 11.78 1.32
CA PHE A 289 -6.08 11.66 2.26
C PHE A 289 -4.88 10.97 1.61
N PHE A 290 -3.74 10.99 2.28
CA PHE A 290 -2.50 10.34 1.87
C PHE A 290 -2.14 9.18 2.79
N LEU A 291 -1.55 8.14 2.20
CA LEU A 291 -0.80 7.12 2.90
C LEU A 291 0.63 7.11 2.35
N PHE A 292 1.60 7.29 3.22
CA PHE A 292 3.00 7.25 2.84
C PHE A 292 3.86 6.62 3.92
N TRP A 293 5.01 6.10 3.50
CA TRP A 293 5.99 5.54 4.39
C TRP A 293 6.96 6.63 4.88
N ASP A 294 7.03 6.80 6.19
CA ASP A 294 8.07 7.60 6.84
C ASP A 294 9.26 6.69 7.12
N GLU A 295 10.28 6.80 6.27
CA GLU A 295 11.46 5.93 6.30
C GLU A 295 12.32 6.14 7.55
N VAL A 296 12.26 7.31 8.18
CA VAL A 296 13.02 7.66 9.37
C VAL A 296 12.35 7.12 10.62
N ALA A 297 11.05 7.35 10.75
CA ALA A 297 10.26 6.88 11.88
C ALA A 297 9.90 5.39 11.80
N GLU A 298 10.10 4.73 10.65
CA GLU A 298 9.60 3.37 10.34
C GLU A 298 8.09 3.25 10.56
N LYS A 299 7.32 4.23 10.04
CA LYS A 299 5.86 4.30 10.20
C LYS A 299 5.16 4.60 8.90
N ILE A 300 4.01 3.98 8.70
CA ILE A 300 3.05 4.39 7.69
C ILE A 300 2.24 5.55 8.28
N ARG A 301 2.29 6.70 7.61
CA ARG A 301 1.55 7.89 7.98
C ARG A 301 0.22 7.95 7.24
N PHE A 302 -0.78 8.44 7.94
CA PHE A 302 -2.09 8.81 7.42
C PHE A 302 -2.24 10.32 7.57
N GLN A 303 -2.47 11.03 6.49
CA GLN A 303 -2.62 12.49 6.52
C GLN A 303 -3.72 12.91 5.57
N THR A 304 -4.63 13.73 6.05
CA THR A 304 -5.72 14.29 5.25
C THR A 304 -5.18 15.36 4.30
N ILE A 305 -5.76 15.48 3.10
CA ILE A 305 -5.51 16.61 2.20
C ILE A 305 -6.15 17.85 2.85
N ARG A 306 -5.31 18.76 3.35
CA ARG A 306 -5.73 19.94 4.07
C ARG A 306 -4.61 20.98 4.15
N PRO A 307 -4.90 22.25 4.37
CA PRO A 307 -3.90 23.23 4.76
C PRO A 307 -3.24 22.86 6.09
N ASN A 308 -2.01 23.32 6.29
CA ASN A 308 -1.32 23.11 7.57
C ASN A 308 -2.08 23.79 8.70
N SER A 309 -2.20 23.11 9.85
CA SER A 309 -2.74 23.72 11.05
C SER A 309 -1.79 24.79 11.58
N PRO A 310 -2.30 25.90 12.15
CA PRO A 310 -1.44 26.93 12.78
C PRO A 310 -0.52 26.41 13.89
N SER A 311 -0.88 25.26 14.49
CA SER A 311 -0.06 24.59 15.52
C SER A 311 1.03 23.68 14.96
N GLU A 312 1.02 23.42 13.67
CA GLU A 312 2.03 22.57 13.03
C GLU A 312 3.31 23.38 12.78
N THR A 313 4.44 22.78 13.12
CA THR A 313 5.74 23.37 12.84
C THR A 313 6.08 23.20 11.36
N VAL A 314 6.12 24.29 10.64
CA VAL A 314 6.57 24.31 9.24
C VAL A 314 8.06 24.66 9.20
N THR A 315 8.86 23.78 8.61
CA THR A 315 10.29 24.07 8.40
C THR A 315 10.45 25.06 7.26
N ALA A 316 10.94 26.26 7.57
CA ALA A 316 11.28 27.24 6.54
C ALA A 316 12.62 26.87 5.88
N LEU A 317 12.59 26.62 4.58
CA LEU A 317 13.79 26.40 3.78
C LEU A 317 14.32 27.74 3.25
N ASN A 318 15.60 28.00 3.38
CA ASN A 318 16.25 29.20 2.86
C ASN A 318 17.37 28.87 1.88
N ASN A 319 17.73 29.83 1.02
CA ASN A 319 18.73 29.65 -0.05
C ASN A 319 20.16 29.48 0.47
N ASN A 320 20.44 29.90 1.73
CA ASN A 320 21.82 29.91 2.23
C ASN A 320 22.21 28.61 2.93
N GLU A 321 21.22 27.89 3.47
CA GLU A 321 21.46 26.75 4.35
C GLU A 321 20.83 25.44 3.82
N HIS A 322 19.72 25.55 3.09
CA HIS A 322 18.89 24.38 2.75
C HIS A 322 18.79 24.11 1.25
N LEU A 323 18.87 25.16 0.40
CA LEU A 323 18.70 25.04 -1.04
C LEU A 323 20.04 25.17 -1.74
N LEU A 324 20.34 24.25 -2.63
CA LEU A 324 21.50 24.38 -3.52
C LEU A 324 21.25 25.52 -4.51
N ALA A 325 22.27 26.32 -4.79
CA ALA A 325 22.19 27.38 -5.79
C ALA A 325 21.64 26.84 -7.11
N ASP A 326 20.73 27.58 -7.71
CA ASP A 326 20.07 27.26 -9.00
C ASP A 326 19.31 25.93 -9.05
N SER A 327 19.05 25.29 -7.92
CA SER A 327 18.29 24.01 -7.86
C SER A 327 16.78 24.19 -7.83
N LEU A 328 16.28 25.35 -7.37
CA LEU A 328 14.84 25.64 -7.29
C LEU A 328 14.29 25.94 -8.70
N ARG A 329 13.31 25.15 -9.14
CA ARG A 329 12.58 25.39 -10.38
C ARG A 329 11.09 25.41 -10.09
N LEU A 330 10.47 26.53 -10.38
CA LEU A 330 9.01 26.67 -10.35
C LEU A 330 8.43 26.27 -11.72
N ARG A 331 7.42 25.42 -11.72
CA ARG A 331 6.67 25.05 -12.91
C ARG A 331 5.18 25.22 -12.65
N ASP A 332 4.50 25.84 -13.58
CA ASP A 332 3.05 25.82 -13.61
C ASP A 332 2.59 24.58 -14.38
N ILE A 333 1.91 23.65 -13.70
CA ILE A 333 1.40 22.42 -14.30
C ILE A 333 -0.08 22.63 -14.66
N VAL A 334 -0.32 23.36 -15.74
CA VAL A 334 -1.66 23.68 -16.23
C VAL A 334 -2.53 22.42 -16.45
N ALA A 335 -1.92 21.29 -16.79
CA ALA A 335 -2.64 20.02 -16.99
C ALA A 335 -3.28 19.46 -15.72
N ASP A 336 -2.74 19.80 -14.54
CA ASP A 336 -3.22 19.30 -13.25
C ASP A 336 -4.19 20.28 -12.55
N ARG A 337 -4.45 21.45 -13.15
CA ARG A 337 -5.45 22.37 -12.62
C ARG A 337 -6.85 21.79 -12.73
N VAL A 338 -7.62 21.90 -11.65
CA VAL A 338 -9.01 21.47 -11.55
C VAL A 338 -9.81 22.64 -11.00
N ASN A 339 -10.88 23.03 -11.67
CA ASN A 339 -11.78 24.08 -11.22
C ASN A 339 -13.24 23.64 -11.18
N GLU A 340 -13.49 22.37 -11.48
CA GLU A 340 -14.79 21.73 -11.29
C GLU A 340 -14.58 20.26 -10.91
N VAL A 341 -15.31 19.79 -9.89
CA VAL A 341 -15.22 18.41 -9.39
C VAL A 341 -16.61 17.78 -9.40
N TRP A 342 -16.72 16.65 -10.09
CA TRP A 342 -17.95 15.86 -10.15
C TRP A 342 -17.78 14.62 -9.29
N VAL A 343 -18.48 14.56 -8.16
CA VAL A 343 -18.46 13.42 -7.24
C VAL A 343 -19.72 12.59 -7.45
N TYR A 344 -19.54 11.42 -8.05
CA TYR A 344 -20.56 10.39 -8.17
C TYR A 344 -20.53 9.51 -6.94
N TYR A 345 -21.67 9.30 -6.28
CA TYR A 345 -21.73 8.52 -5.05
C TYR A 345 -23.05 7.75 -4.91
N GLY A 346 -23.09 6.81 -3.94
CA GLY A 346 -24.26 5.95 -3.74
C GLY A 346 -24.36 4.88 -4.83
N VAL A 347 -23.46 3.87 -4.79
CA VAL A 347 -23.46 2.74 -5.75
C VAL A 347 -24.82 2.05 -5.78
N LEU A 348 -25.39 1.92 -6.98
CA LEU A 348 -26.69 1.26 -7.20
C LEU A 348 -26.58 -0.26 -7.13
N ASP A 349 -25.62 -0.83 -7.84
CA ASP A 349 -25.39 -2.26 -7.88
C ASP A 349 -23.88 -2.56 -7.73
N PRO A 350 -23.46 -3.15 -6.60
CA PRO A 350 -22.03 -3.37 -6.31
C PRO A 350 -21.43 -4.53 -7.13
N THR A 351 -22.21 -5.25 -7.90
CA THR A 351 -21.74 -6.33 -8.78
C THR A 351 -21.41 -5.84 -10.18
N LYS A 352 -21.88 -4.63 -10.55
CA LYS A 352 -21.65 -4.00 -11.85
C LYS A 352 -20.34 -3.23 -11.89
N ASN A 353 -20.01 -2.75 -13.09
CA ASN A 353 -18.82 -1.94 -13.31
C ASN A 353 -18.91 -0.61 -12.55
N LEU A 354 -17.96 -0.38 -11.64
CA LEU A 354 -17.87 0.82 -10.82
C LEU A 354 -17.19 2.02 -11.53
N SER A 355 -16.70 1.81 -12.77
CA SER A 355 -16.17 2.90 -13.60
C SER A 355 -17.24 3.56 -14.47
N GLU A 356 -18.48 3.12 -14.38
CA GLU A 356 -19.62 3.67 -15.11
C GLU A 356 -20.43 4.61 -14.22
N ASP A 357 -20.59 5.86 -14.64
CA ASP A 357 -21.33 6.88 -13.91
C ASP A 357 -22.83 6.52 -13.73
N SER A 358 -23.41 5.78 -14.67
CA SER A 358 -24.79 5.27 -14.60
C SER A 358 -25.04 4.31 -13.42
N ASN A 359 -23.99 3.76 -12.81
CA ASN A 359 -24.08 2.88 -11.63
C ASN A 359 -24.08 3.64 -10.30
N TYR A 360 -24.24 4.96 -10.33
CA TYR A 360 -24.31 5.82 -9.15
C TYR A 360 -25.63 6.56 -9.07
N ALA A 361 -26.21 6.59 -7.86
CA ALA A 361 -27.52 7.20 -7.65
C ALA A 361 -27.51 8.73 -7.71
N VAL A 362 -26.40 9.35 -7.31
CA VAL A 362 -26.30 10.79 -7.11
C VAL A 362 -24.97 11.35 -7.62
N ILE A 363 -25.02 12.55 -8.16
CA ILE A 363 -23.87 13.39 -8.47
C ILE A 363 -23.89 14.67 -7.64
N TYR A 364 -22.74 15.05 -7.09
CA TYR A 364 -22.50 16.38 -6.55
C TYR A 364 -21.46 17.09 -7.41
N VAL A 365 -21.73 18.34 -7.78
CA VAL A 365 -20.83 19.19 -8.56
C VAL A 365 -20.34 20.33 -7.68
N ALA A 366 -19.03 20.41 -7.49
CA ALA A 366 -18.35 21.54 -6.88
C ALA A 366 -17.65 22.36 -7.97
N SER A 367 -17.80 23.69 -7.95
CA SER A 367 -17.21 24.59 -8.96
C SER A 367 -16.54 25.78 -8.30
N ASN A 368 -15.33 26.11 -8.73
CA ASN A 368 -14.67 27.36 -8.40
C ASN A 368 -14.99 28.41 -9.46
N LEU A 369 -16.10 29.15 -9.26
CA LEU A 369 -16.59 30.14 -10.21
C LEU A 369 -15.62 31.30 -10.40
N ALA A 370 -14.85 31.68 -9.37
CA ALA A 370 -13.86 32.73 -9.48
C ALA A 370 -12.74 32.32 -10.46
N ASP A 371 -12.20 31.10 -10.31
CA ASP A 371 -11.17 30.59 -11.23
C ASP A 371 -11.68 30.44 -12.67
N GLN A 372 -12.94 30.05 -12.83
CA GLN A 372 -13.58 29.93 -14.15
C GLN A 372 -13.85 31.27 -14.82
N SER A 373 -14.16 32.35 -14.05
CA SER A 373 -14.53 33.66 -14.56
C SER A 373 -13.36 34.62 -14.71
N ASP A 374 -12.42 34.63 -13.76
CA ASP A 374 -11.34 35.62 -13.68
C ASP A 374 -10.11 35.18 -14.50
N ASN A 375 -9.93 33.91 -14.71
CA ASN A 375 -8.90 33.42 -15.64
C ASN A 375 -9.42 33.65 -17.07
N GLN A 376 -8.79 34.54 -17.77
CA GLN A 376 -9.07 34.92 -19.17
C GLN A 376 -9.20 33.74 -20.15
N ASN A 377 -8.95 32.53 -19.69
CA ASN A 377 -8.98 31.28 -20.48
C ASN A 377 -10.35 30.61 -20.52
N ARG A 378 -11.30 30.94 -19.66
CA ARG A 378 -12.65 30.33 -19.57
C ARG A 378 -12.65 28.80 -19.69
N ASP A 379 -11.56 28.16 -19.27
CA ASP A 379 -11.34 26.72 -19.44
C ASP A 379 -11.89 25.99 -18.22
N ILE A 380 -12.94 25.20 -18.43
CA ILE A 380 -13.53 24.37 -17.38
C ILE A 380 -12.78 23.04 -17.37
N ARG A 381 -12.09 22.76 -16.27
CA ARG A 381 -11.33 21.54 -16.06
C ARG A 381 -11.98 20.68 -14.99
N ILE A 382 -12.55 19.59 -15.45
CA ILE A 382 -13.37 18.70 -14.63
C ILE A 382 -12.57 17.53 -14.15
N LYS A 383 -12.58 17.30 -12.82
CA LYS A 383 -12.18 16.03 -12.20
C LYS A 383 -13.42 15.24 -11.86
N LYS A 384 -13.56 14.06 -12.49
CA LYS A 384 -14.61 13.09 -12.12
C LYS A 384 -14.10 12.14 -11.05
N VAL A 385 -14.86 11.98 -9.97
CA VAL A 385 -14.60 11.01 -8.90
C VAL A 385 -15.80 10.10 -8.77
N LEU A 386 -15.62 8.81 -9.08
CA LEU A 386 -16.64 7.78 -8.94
C LEU A 386 -16.37 7.02 -7.63
N SER A 387 -17.05 7.43 -6.55
CA SER A 387 -16.75 6.91 -5.23
C SER A 387 -17.68 5.78 -4.81
N ARG A 388 -17.11 4.59 -4.66
CA ARG A 388 -17.81 3.47 -4.03
C ARG A 388 -17.92 3.60 -2.51
N TRP A 389 -17.13 4.47 -1.90
CA TRP A 389 -17.01 4.60 -0.46
C TRP A 389 -18.01 5.60 0.14
N ILE A 390 -18.44 6.57 -0.64
CA ILE A 390 -19.30 7.66 -0.21
C ILE A 390 -20.77 7.30 -0.44
N THR A 391 -21.56 7.38 0.61
CA THR A 391 -23.04 7.21 0.57
C THR A 391 -23.77 8.44 1.08
N ASP A 392 -23.03 9.39 1.69
CA ASP A 392 -23.56 10.61 2.30
C ASP A 392 -23.19 11.85 1.48
N ARG A 393 -24.17 12.75 1.34
CA ARG A 393 -24.01 14.01 0.60
C ARG A 393 -22.94 14.93 1.21
N ALA A 394 -22.86 14.96 2.56
CA ALA A 394 -21.91 15.84 3.24
C ALA A 394 -20.47 15.41 2.96
N ALA A 395 -20.20 14.10 2.89
CA ALA A 395 -18.90 13.57 2.51
C ALA A 395 -18.55 13.91 1.04
N ALA A 396 -19.53 13.88 0.14
CA ALA A 396 -19.32 14.26 -1.26
C ALA A 396 -19.00 15.75 -1.42
N ILE A 397 -19.68 16.62 -0.66
CA ILE A 397 -19.43 18.07 -0.61
C ILE A 397 -17.99 18.33 -0.11
N GLU A 398 -17.61 17.72 0.98
CA GLU A 398 -16.29 17.89 1.60
C GLU A 398 -15.17 17.45 0.65
N LEU A 399 -15.33 16.31 -0.02
CA LEU A 399 -14.38 15.83 -1.01
C LEU A 399 -14.25 16.82 -2.19
N GLY A 400 -15.38 17.30 -2.74
CA GLY A 400 -15.39 18.26 -3.85
C GLY A 400 -14.66 19.56 -3.49
N GLN A 401 -14.87 20.06 -2.28
CA GLN A 401 -14.18 21.26 -1.78
C GLN A 401 -12.68 21.05 -1.62
N ARG A 402 -12.24 19.92 -1.05
CA ARG A 402 -10.80 19.59 -0.88
C ARG A 402 -10.01 19.56 -2.18
N TYR A 403 -10.66 19.22 -3.29
CA TYR A 403 -9.99 19.22 -4.61
C TYR A 403 -9.96 20.61 -5.26
N LEU A 404 -10.74 21.58 -4.77
CA LEU A 404 -10.78 22.96 -5.28
C LEU A 404 -9.92 23.93 -4.43
N GLU A 405 -9.55 23.55 -3.21
CA GLU A 405 -8.63 24.28 -2.32
C GLU A 405 -7.16 24.04 -2.69
#